data_1d8982b0b2c56a77591ffa19a34c0d37
#
_entry.id   1d8982b0b2c56a77591ffa19a34c0d37
#
_cell.length_a   1.000
_cell.length_b   1.000
_cell.length_c   1.000
_cell.angle_alpha   90.00
_cell.angle_beta   90.00
_cell.angle_gamma   90.00
#
_symmetry.space_group_name_H-M   'P 1'
#
loop_
_entity.id
_entity.type
_entity.pdbx_description
1 polymer ?
#
loop_
_entity_poly.entity_id
_entity_poly.type
_entity_poly.pdbx_seq_one_letter_code
_entity_poly.pdbx_strand_id
1 'polypeptide(L)'
;MIVTMALAFPSQTTCGYCNKKVDGRYIIFETKTYHQSCYQTHVQVKCSHCSKKIDGKYSIYNDKNYHAGCYKKYVQIRCDHCGNTISDAYNIDNDNKYHKACYVNNILEKCDACLNPIEGKYNKDYWGNIYHQKHNDELPSCENCNRLMCERITQGGYTIDKKRNICSLCYPKVIVNKSHVNNIDNEVRRVLYSIGIKNIPSNIPISLVNSMDELDHISTIRLGNVRGYTHYNVNTLAGRKIKEDFHIYVLSNLHELAFKAVLAHEYLHVYLFQNDYDIKSDLREGFCNLGSQLMLKRDNSVLSNYLLDSMYESDDPDYGKGFIKMNSMLEKKGWNKLLNDLVKL
;
A
#
# COMPACT_ATOMS: atom_id res chain seq x y z
N MET A 1 34.18 11.15 48.69
CA MET A 1 35.58 11.68 48.58
C MET A 1 35.60 12.92 49.44
N ILE A 2 36.48 12.92 50.48
CA ILE A 2 36.54 14.01 51.46
C ILE A 2 37.71 14.90 51.11
N VAL A 3 37.47 16.16 50.86
CA VAL A 3 38.52 17.17 50.73
C VAL A 3 38.67 17.84 52.09
N THR A 4 39.81 17.63 52.73
CA THR A 4 40.07 18.24 54.03
C THR A 4 41.08 19.37 53.89
N MET A 5 40.76 20.56 54.47
CA MET A 5 41.73 21.62 54.70
C MET A 5 42.39 21.44 56.04
N ALA A 6 43.73 21.31 56.06
CA ALA A 6 44.45 21.22 57.33
C ALA A 6 45.43 22.38 57.47
N LEU A 7 45.64 22.85 58.74
CA LEU A 7 46.48 23.99 59.09
C LEU A 7 47.81 23.63 59.73
N ALA A 8 48.14 22.33 59.84
CA ALA A 8 49.39 21.86 60.46
C ALA A 8 50.35 21.28 59.42
N PHE A 9 51.63 21.72 59.49
CA PHE A 9 52.68 21.33 58.55
C PHE A 9 53.29 19.99 58.87
N PRO A 10 53.28 19.02 57.98
CA PRO A 10 54.29 17.95 57.98
C PRO A 10 55.56 18.53 57.34
N SER A 11 56.69 18.44 58.04
CA SER A 11 58.02 18.83 57.51
C SER A 11 58.30 18.03 56.21
N GLN A 12 58.47 18.71 55.09
CA GLN A 12 58.86 18.20 53.76
C GLN A 12 57.76 17.58 52.86
N THR A 13 56.56 18.10 52.86
CA THR A 13 55.56 17.63 51.87
C THR A 13 55.71 18.43 50.59
N THR A 14 55.81 17.70 49.43
CA THR A 14 55.87 18.34 48.11
C THR A 14 54.50 18.25 47.43
N CYS A 15 54.22 19.26 46.58
CA CYS A 15 53.00 19.33 45.83
C CYS A 15 52.96 18.20 44.75
N GLY A 16 51.93 17.38 44.75
CA GLY A 16 51.73 16.29 43.83
C GLY A 16 51.58 16.72 42.35
N TYR A 17 51.50 17.99 42.06
CA TYR A 17 51.45 18.53 40.69
C TYR A 17 52.77 19.16 40.27
N CYS A 18 53.24 20.18 40.99
CA CYS A 18 54.43 20.95 40.59
C CYS A 18 55.74 20.48 41.25
N ASN A 19 55.68 19.48 42.11
CA ASN A 19 56.81 18.88 42.88
C ASN A 19 57.58 19.89 43.76
N LYS A 20 57.08 21.11 43.95
CA LYS A 20 57.69 22.09 44.84
C LYS A 20 57.20 21.89 46.27
N LYS A 21 57.99 22.33 47.27
CA LYS A 21 57.58 22.33 48.69
C LYS A 21 56.31 23.07 48.90
N VAL A 22 55.37 22.49 49.70
CA VAL A 22 54.10 23.12 50.04
C VAL A 22 54.27 23.92 51.30
N ASP A 23 54.27 25.26 51.17
CA ASP A 23 54.30 26.23 52.25
C ASP A 23 52.94 26.96 52.34
N GLY A 24 52.34 26.98 53.56
CA GLY A 24 51.05 27.66 53.75
C GLY A 24 49.83 26.70 53.63
N ARG A 25 48.70 27.24 53.12
CA ARG A 25 47.47 26.47 52.96
C ARG A 25 47.58 25.46 51.83
N TYR A 26 47.19 24.22 52.12
CA TYR A 26 47.22 23.10 51.17
C TYR A 26 45.93 22.31 51.12
N ILE A 27 45.81 21.51 50.08
CA ILE A 27 44.69 20.58 49.90
C ILE A 27 45.24 19.16 49.80
N ILE A 28 44.62 18.22 50.51
CA ILE A 28 44.90 16.79 50.42
C ILE A 28 43.81 16.18 49.52
N PHE A 29 44.23 15.57 48.44
CA PHE A 29 43.34 14.86 47.49
C PHE A 29 44.00 13.54 47.07
N GLU A 30 43.27 12.45 47.17
CA GLU A 30 43.77 11.09 46.85
C GLU A 30 45.18 10.80 47.39
N THR A 31 45.36 10.99 48.68
CA THR A 31 46.64 10.75 49.40
C THR A 31 47.80 11.70 49.05
N LYS A 32 47.62 12.63 48.12
CA LYS A 32 48.65 13.60 47.71
C LYS A 32 48.30 14.99 48.24
N THR A 33 49.35 15.76 48.57
CA THR A 33 49.21 17.14 49.03
C THR A 33 49.46 18.08 47.83
N TYR A 34 48.68 19.15 47.77
CA TYR A 34 48.79 20.13 46.66
C TYR A 34 48.75 21.56 47.20
N HIS A 35 49.51 22.48 46.58
CA HIS A 35 49.20 23.92 46.72
C HIS A 35 47.79 24.16 46.34
N GLN A 36 47.11 25.07 47.03
CA GLN A 36 45.71 25.42 46.72
C GLN A 36 45.52 25.83 45.23
N SER A 37 46.40 26.64 44.71
CA SER A 37 46.38 27.05 43.31
C SER A 37 46.62 25.88 42.32
N CYS A 38 47.58 25.01 42.61
CA CYS A 38 47.86 23.83 41.79
C CYS A 38 46.65 22.91 41.75
N TYR A 39 46.01 22.66 42.87
CA TYR A 39 44.80 21.85 42.96
C TYR A 39 43.69 22.47 42.16
N GLN A 40 43.34 23.73 42.38
CA GLN A 40 42.24 24.41 41.74
C GLN A 40 42.38 24.52 40.20
N THR A 41 43.60 24.66 39.74
CA THR A 41 43.87 24.87 38.30
C THR A 41 44.00 23.55 37.53
N HIS A 42 44.66 22.56 38.10
CA HIS A 42 45.15 21.39 37.39
C HIS A 42 44.60 20.05 37.86
N VAL A 43 44.14 19.97 39.10
CA VAL A 43 43.67 18.70 39.69
C VAL A 43 42.19 18.64 39.92
N GLN A 44 41.59 19.80 40.26
CA GLN A 44 40.20 19.86 40.56
C GLN A 44 39.31 19.50 39.37
N VAL A 45 38.43 18.54 39.56
CA VAL A 45 37.47 18.10 38.51
C VAL A 45 36.52 19.24 38.15
N LYS A 46 36.39 19.52 36.88
CA LYS A 46 35.48 20.55 36.32
C LYS A 46 34.35 19.89 35.51
N CYS A 47 33.20 20.49 35.56
CA CYS A 47 32.05 20.05 34.76
C CYS A 47 32.26 20.39 33.29
N SER A 48 32.20 19.42 32.42
CA SER A 48 32.39 19.60 30.98
C SER A 48 31.28 20.43 30.32
N HIS A 49 30.13 20.58 30.97
CA HIS A 49 29.03 21.39 30.44
C HIS A 49 29.14 22.86 30.86
N CYS A 50 29.31 23.14 32.15
CA CYS A 50 29.29 24.51 32.64
C CYS A 50 30.68 25.07 33.04
N SER A 51 31.74 24.28 32.88
CA SER A 51 33.13 24.61 33.20
C SER A 51 33.42 24.97 34.66
N LYS A 52 32.40 24.90 35.53
CA LYS A 52 32.55 25.17 36.98
C LYS A 52 33.17 23.95 37.66
N LYS A 53 33.84 24.19 38.80
CA LYS A 53 34.35 23.12 39.67
C LYS A 53 33.21 22.22 40.15
N ILE A 54 33.54 20.95 40.29
CA ILE A 54 32.65 19.97 40.90
C ILE A 54 33.12 19.66 42.30
N ASP A 55 32.26 20.00 43.27
CA ASP A 55 32.48 19.66 44.68
C ASP A 55 31.52 18.49 45.01
N GLY A 56 32.11 17.31 45.41
CA GLY A 56 31.35 16.14 45.77
C GLY A 56 31.13 15.12 44.65
N LYS A 57 29.94 14.44 44.63
CA LYS A 57 29.61 13.39 43.65
C LYS A 57 29.34 13.99 42.28
N TYR A 58 29.81 13.30 41.25
CA TYR A 58 29.60 13.71 39.86
C TYR A 58 29.27 12.51 38.98
N SER A 59 28.74 12.80 37.80
CA SER A 59 28.45 11.80 36.76
C SER A 59 29.59 11.78 35.73
N ILE A 60 29.94 10.62 35.25
CA ILE A 60 30.90 10.45 34.15
C ILE A 60 30.13 9.91 32.93
N TYR A 61 30.38 10.51 31.79
CA TYR A 61 29.80 10.09 30.50
C TYR A 61 30.77 10.44 29.39
N ASN A 62 31.12 9.42 28.56
CA ASN A 62 32.15 9.54 27.51
C ASN A 62 33.44 10.22 28.02
N ASP A 63 33.99 9.72 29.11
CA ASP A 63 35.21 10.19 29.78
C ASP A 63 35.17 11.67 30.20
N LYS A 64 33.99 12.28 30.30
CA LYS A 64 33.78 13.65 30.75
C LYS A 64 33.04 13.68 32.07
N ASN A 65 33.45 14.62 32.95
CA ASN A 65 32.83 14.79 34.25
C ASN A 65 31.75 15.87 34.23
N TYR A 66 30.64 15.62 34.91
CA TYR A 66 29.50 16.54 34.96
C TYR A 66 28.95 16.65 36.38
N HIS A 67 28.50 17.84 36.79
CA HIS A 67 27.61 17.94 37.96
C HIS A 67 26.39 17.05 37.72
N ALA A 68 25.85 16.40 38.74
CA ALA A 68 24.67 15.57 38.64
C ALA A 68 23.49 16.29 37.95
N GLY A 69 23.27 17.58 38.28
CA GLY A 69 22.25 18.41 37.68
C GLY A 69 22.51 18.74 36.18
N CYS A 70 23.77 19.02 35.84
CA CYS A 70 24.16 19.26 34.43
C CYS A 70 24.00 18.01 33.59
N TYR A 71 24.42 16.86 34.11
CA TYR A 71 24.24 15.57 33.46
C TYR A 71 22.76 15.28 33.19
N LYS A 72 21.94 15.34 34.23
CA LYS A 72 20.49 15.09 34.15
C LYS A 72 19.78 15.99 33.15
N LYS A 73 20.16 17.24 33.06
CA LYS A 73 19.46 18.24 32.25
C LYS A 73 19.96 18.31 30.80
N TYR A 74 21.26 18.15 30.56
CA TYR A 74 21.88 18.48 29.27
C TYR A 74 22.57 17.31 28.58
N VAL A 75 22.86 16.22 29.29
CA VAL A 75 23.61 15.08 28.76
C VAL A 75 22.78 13.82 28.72
N GLN A 76 21.93 13.62 29.72
CA GLN A 76 21.11 12.42 29.83
C GLN A 76 20.07 12.35 28.70
N ILE A 77 20.09 11.27 27.93
CA ILE A 77 19.12 11.03 26.88
C ILE A 77 17.78 10.66 27.50
N ARG A 78 16.70 11.26 27.03
CA ARG A 78 15.32 11.00 27.45
C ARG A 78 14.49 10.53 26.27
N CYS A 79 13.49 9.72 26.59
CA CYS A 79 12.52 9.25 25.62
C CYS A 79 11.50 10.36 25.34
N ASP A 80 11.34 10.74 24.08
CA ASP A 80 10.42 11.79 23.65
C ASP A 80 8.95 11.40 23.81
N HIS A 81 8.66 10.09 23.92
CA HIS A 81 7.29 9.62 24.19
C HIS A 81 6.92 9.66 25.69
N CYS A 82 7.74 9.05 26.56
CA CYS A 82 7.38 8.90 27.99
C CYS A 82 8.14 9.85 28.94
N GLY A 83 9.11 10.63 28.44
CA GLY A 83 9.92 11.56 29.22
C GLY A 83 10.97 10.90 30.16
N ASN A 84 10.96 9.58 30.29
CA ASN A 84 11.91 8.87 31.14
C ASN A 84 13.28 8.76 30.51
N THR A 85 14.29 8.56 31.36
CA THR A 85 15.68 8.38 30.94
C THR A 85 15.85 7.11 30.13
N ILE A 86 16.62 7.20 29.05
CA ILE A 86 17.05 6.05 28.26
C ILE A 86 18.44 5.66 28.73
N SER A 87 18.58 4.45 29.29
CA SER A 87 19.85 3.88 29.76
C SER A 87 20.45 2.84 28.81
N ASP A 88 19.62 2.30 27.91
CA ASP A 88 19.98 1.21 26.99
C ASP A 88 19.92 1.67 25.52
N ALA A 89 20.03 0.72 24.59
CA ALA A 89 19.83 0.97 23.17
C ALA A 89 18.42 1.55 22.91
N TYR A 90 18.36 2.53 22.03
CA TYR A 90 17.13 3.27 21.71
C TYR A 90 16.94 3.42 20.20
N ASN A 91 15.70 3.69 19.80
CA ASN A 91 15.35 4.00 18.43
C ASN A 91 15.35 5.52 18.20
N ILE A 92 15.72 5.92 17.00
CA ILE A 92 15.63 7.32 16.53
C ILE A 92 14.65 7.36 15.36
N ASP A 93 13.71 8.28 15.44
CA ASP A 93 12.78 8.58 14.37
C ASP A 93 12.53 10.09 14.29
N ASN A 94 12.75 10.70 13.12
CA ASN A 94 12.66 12.14 12.92
C ASN A 94 13.39 12.96 14.01
N ASP A 95 14.64 12.57 14.33
CA ASP A 95 15.50 13.15 15.38
C ASP A 95 15.03 12.90 16.83
N ASN A 96 13.86 12.34 17.04
CA ASN A 96 13.34 11.98 18.36
C ASN A 96 13.91 10.63 18.82
N LYS A 97 14.11 10.48 20.11
CA LYS A 97 14.71 9.29 20.74
C LYS A 97 13.68 8.56 21.58
N TYR A 98 13.59 7.27 21.42
CA TYR A 98 12.57 6.45 22.07
C TYR A 98 13.17 5.20 22.71
N HIS A 99 12.68 4.81 23.93
CA HIS A 99 12.90 3.44 24.36
C HIS A 99 12.36 2.49 23.28
N LYS A 100 13.01 1.33 23.12
CA LYS A 100 12.57 0.33 22.14
C LYS A 100 11.08 -0.01 22.28
N ALA A 101 10.61 -0.24 23.52
CA ALA A 101 9.21 -0.54 23.78
C ALA A 101 8.27 0.65 23.45
N CYS A 102 8.67 1.89 23.76
CA CYS A 102 7.89 3.07 23.43
C CYS A 102 7.77 3.24 21.91
N TYR A 103 8.85 3.02 21.18
CA TYR A 103 8.86 3.10 19.73
C TYR A 103 7.93 2.05 19.10
N VAL A 104 8.11 0.80 19.44
CA VAL A 104 7.34 -0.32 18.87
C VAL A 104 5.84 -0.18 19.17
N ASN A 105 5.47 0.15 20.40
CA ASN A 105 4.07 0.14 20.82
C ASN A 105 3.30 1.41 20.46
N ASN A 106 3.98 2.57 20.33
CA ASN A 106 3.30 3.87 20.25
C ASN A 106 3.68 4.71 19.02
N ILE A 107 4.82 4.44 18.38
CA ILE A 107 5.32 5.25 17.26
C ILE A 107 5.19 4.49 15.95
N LEU A 108 5.54 3.20 15.91
CA LEU A 108 5.37 2.39 14.71
C LEU A 108 3.91 2.35 14.26
N GLU A 109 3.71 2.43 12.96
CA GLU A 109 2.41 2.18 12.33
C GLU A 109 1.90 0.78 12.69
N LYS A 110 0.59 0.65 12.80
CA LYS A 110 -0.06 -0.62 13.14
C LYS A 110 -0.66 -1.25 11.91
N CYS A 111 -0.55 -2.56 11.85
CA CYS A 111 -1.16 -3.36 10.80
C CYS A 111 -2.70 -3.27 10.86
N ASP A 112 -3.33 -2.86 9.75
CA ASP A 112 -4.80 -2.73 9.68
C ASP A 112 -5.52 -4.07 9.81
N ALA A 113 -4.84 -5.19 9.50
CA ALA A 113 -5.44 -6.52 9.66
C ALA A 113 -5.38 -7.05 11.09
N CYS A 114 -4.28 -6.85 11.85
CA CYS A 114 -4.08 -7.48 13.16
C CYS A 114 -3.75 -6.51 14.32
N LEU A 115 -3.60 -5.21 14.08
CA LEU A 115 -3.20 -4.14 15.02
C LEU A 115 -1.81 -4.26 15.63
N ASN A 116 -1.07 -5.30 15.32
CA ASN A 116 0.30 -5.39 15.80
C ASN A 116 1.18 -4.33 15.12
N PRO A 117 2.19 -3.81 15.81
CA PRO A 117 3.16 -2.89 15.22
C PRO A 117 3.83 -3.51 14.00
N ILE A 118 4.06 -2.69 12.98
CA ILE A 118 4.74 -3.12 11.75
C ILE A 118 6.24 -2.90 11.92
N GLU A 119 6.97 -3.97 12.18
CA GLU A 119 8.42 -3.97 12.21
C GLU A 119 8.97 -4.46 10.86
N GLY A 120 9.56 -3.58 10.06
CA GLY A 120 10.16 -3.92 8.77
C GLY A 120 9.25 -3.72 7.57
N LYS A 121 9.32 -4.63 6.57
CA LYS A 121 8.57 -4.52 5.31
C LYS A 121 7.10 -4.80 5.50
N TYR A 122 6.27 -4.03 4.82
CA TYR A 122 4.81 -4.17 4.80
C TYR A 122 4.27 -4.02 3.39
N ASN A 123 3.01 -4.38 3.23
CA ASN A 123 2.25 -4.10 2.02
C ASN A 123 1.29 -2.95 2.26
N LYS A 124 1.08 -2.15 1.22
CA LYS A 124 0.03 -1.14 1.17
C LYS A 124 -0.86 -1.45 -0.02
N ASP A 125 -2.15 -1.62 0.22
CA ASP A 125 -3.11 -1.83 -0.87
C ASP A 125 -3.53 -0.51 -1.55
N TYR A 126 -4.29 -0.64 -2.64
CA TYR A 126 -4.81 0.52 -3.39
C TYR A 126 -5.69 1.46 -2.54
N TRP A 127 -6.27 0.92 -1.49
CA TRP A 127 -7.21 1.63 -0.60
C TRP A 127 -6.52 2.33 0.56
N GLY A 128 -5.21 2.18 0.65
CA GLY A 128 -4.38 2.78 1.69
C GLY A 128 -4.17 1.91 2.93
N ASN A 129 -4.76 0.70 3.00
CA ASN A 129 -4.53 -0.19 4.13
C ASN A 129 -3.09 -0.70 4.13
N ILE A 130 -2.47 -0.68 5.30
CA ILE A 130 -1.11 -1.18 5.52
C ILE A 130 -1.14 -2.45 6.35
N TYR A 131 -0.39 -3.47 5.96
CA TYR A 131 -0.41 -4.74 6.68
C TYR A 131 0.87 -5.55 6.48
N HIS A 132 1.16 -6.46 7.43
CA HIS A 132 2.30 -7.36 7.34
C HIS A 132 2.24 -8.20 6.07
N GLN A 133 3.37 -8.42 5.41
CA GLN A 133 3.45 -9.21 4.18
C GLN A 133 2.87 -10.62 4.32
N LYS A 134 3.02 -11.27 5.48
CA LYS A 134 2.49 -12.60 5.75
C LYS A 134 0.97 -12.71 5.58
N HIS A 135 0.22 -11.62 5.76
CA HIS A 135 -1.23 -11.66 5.63
C HIS A 135 -1.71 -11.87 4.19
N ASN A 136 -0.85 -11.68 3.18
CA ASN A 136 -1.19 -12.07 1.81
C ASN A 136 -1.38 -13.59 1.65
N ASP A 137 -0.63 -14.37 2.43
CA ASP A 137 -0.71 -15.84 2.37
C ASP A 137 -1.73 -16.40 3.38
N GLU A 138 -2.02 -15.65 4.43
CA GLU A 138 -2.92 -16.06 5.52
C GLU A 138 -4.40 -15.71 5.26
N LEU A 139 -4.67 -14.66 4.48
CA LEU A 139 -6.01 -14.10 4.29
C LEU A 139 -6.38 -14.06 2.81
N PRO A 140 -7.64 -14.39 2.46
CA PRO A 140 -8.09 -14.27 1.08
C PRO A 140 -8.26 -12.80 0.68
N SER A 141 -8.15 -12.53 -0.64
CA SER A 141 -8.46 -11.24 -1.22
C SER A 141 -9.86 -11.24 -1.86
N CYS A 142 -10.50 -10.08 -1.85
CA CYS A 142 -11.78 -9.89 -2.53
C CYS A 142 -11.61 -9.84 -4.04
N GLU A 143 -12.33 -10.68 -4.78
CA GLU A 143 -12.30 -10.74 -6.25
C GLU A 143 -12.67 -9.41 -6.93
N ASN A 144 -13.54 -8.61 -6.30
CA ASN A 144 -14.03 -7.36 -6.89
C ASN A 144 -13.14 -6.15 -6.63
N CYS A 145 -12.49 -6.07 -5.46
CA CYS A 145 -11.72 -4.88 -5.08
C CYS A 145 -10.29 -5.17 -4.60
N ASN A 146 -9.90 -6.44 -4.56
CA ASN A 146 -8.58 -6.92 -4.16
C ASN A 146 -8.12 -6.54 -2.74
N ARG A 147 -9.03 -6.04 -1.86
CA ARG A 147 -8.69 -5.88 -0.44
C ARG A 147 -8.50 -7.23 0.25
N LEU A 148 -7.58 -7.30 1.19
CA LEU A 148 -7.52 -8.42 2.11
C LEU A 148 -8.81 -8.54 2.91
N MET A 149 -9.40 -9.73 2.94
CA MET A 149 -10.65 -9.99 3.63
C MET A 149 -10.41 -10.38 5.09
N CYS A 150 -10.68 -9.45 5.97
CA CYS A 150 -10.73 -9.66 7.41
C CYS A 150 -11.74 -8.70 8.03
N GLU A 151 -12.08 -8.93 9.30
CA GLU A 151 -13.06 -8.11 10.01
C GLU A 151 -12.70 -6.61 9.99
N ARG A 152 -11.44 -6.28 10.13
CA ARG A 152 -10.97 -4.90 10.27
C ARG A 152 -10.92 -4.12 8.96
N ILE A 153 -10.49 -4.74 7.87
CA ILE A 153 -10.33 -4.07 6.57
C ILE A 153 -11.63 -4.08 5.78
N THR A 154 -12.37 -5.18 5.83
CA THR A 154 -13.53 -5.38 4.95
C THR A 154 -14.82 -5.79 5.66
N GLN A 155 -14.84 -5.79 7.00
CA GLN A 155 -15.93 -6.33 7.80
C GLN A 155 -16.23 -7.81 7.47
N GLY A 156 -15.15 -8.59 7.23
CA GLY A 156 -15.26 -9.96 6.79
C GLY A 156 -15.58 -10.11 5.30
N GLY A 157 -16.27 -11.19 4.97
CA GLY A 157 -16.70 -11.49 3.59
C GLY A 157 -17.24 -12.90 3.43
N TYR A 158 -17.49 -13.29 2.18
CA TYR A 158 -18.14 -14.53 1.80
C TYR A 158 -17.29 -15.30 0.79
N THR A 159 -17.17 -16.60 0.96
CA THR A 159 -16.64 -17.51 -0.06
C THR A 159 -17.83 -17.98 -0.91
N ILE A 160 -17.82 -17.67 -2.19
CA ILE A 160 -18.92 -17.97 -3.12
C ILE A 160 -18.79 -19.39 -3.66
N ASP A 161 -17.57 -19.76 -4.04
CA ASP A 161 -17.18 -21.11 -4.37
C ASP A 161 -15.76 -21.38 -3.84
N LYS A 162 -15.19 -22.55 -4.09
CA LYS A 162 -13.88 -22.95 -3.55
C LYS A 162 -12.73 -21.95 -3.83
N LYS A 163 -12.91 -20.99 -4.76
CA LYS A 163 -11.85 -20.10 -5.25
C LYS A 163 -12.23 -18.62 -5.21
N ARG A 164 -13.52 -18.29 -5.10
CA ARG A 164 -14.03 -16.94 -5.25
C ARG A 164 -14.45 -16.35 -3.90
N ASN A 165 -13.86 -15.24 -3.54
CA ASN A 165 -14.11 -14.56 -2.28
C ASN A 165 -14.58 -13.13 -2.52
N ILE A 166 -15.62 -12.69 -1.81
CA ILE A 166 -16.20 -11.35 -1.94
C ILE A 166 -16.32 -10.74 -0.55
N CYS A 167 -15.70 -9.58 -0.37
CA CYS A 167 -15.74 -8.89 0.92
C CYS A 167 -17.14 -8.30 1.20
N SER A 168 -17.43 -8.11 2.50
CA SER A 168 -18.70 -7.53 2.93
C SER A 168 -18.97 -6.12 2.39
N LEU A 169 -17.93 -5.35 2.03
CA LEU A 169 -18.09 -4.03 1.42
C LEU A 169 -18.56 -4.09 -0.04
N CYS A 170 -18.17 -5.12 -0.80
CA CYS A 170 -18.59 -5.31 -2.19
C CYS A 170 -19.92 -6.06 -2.31
N TYR A 171 -20.20 -6.99 -1.38
CA TYR A 171 -21.34 -7.91 -1.44
C TYR A 171 -22.69 -7.24 -1.68
N PRO A 172 -23.06 -6.07 -1.08
CA PRO A 172 -24.34 -5.42 -1.31
C PRO A 172 -24.59 -4.95 -2.75
N LYS A 173 -23.55 -4.86 -3.57
CA LYS A 173 -23.61 -4.37 -4.96
C LYS A 173 -23.26 -5.44 -5.99
N VAL A 174 -23.29 -6.72 -5.63
CA VAL A 174 -23.03 -7.79 -6.59
C VAL A 174 -24.29 -8.17 -7.38
N ILE A 175 -24.07 -8.59 -8.61
CA ILE A 175 -25.15 -9.00 -9.50
C ILE A 175 -25.37 -10.51 -9.39
N VAL A 176 -26.57 -10.88 -8.90
CA VAL A 176 -26.95 -12.29 -8.66
C VAL A 176 -28.30 -12.67 -9.30
N ASN A 177 -29.00 -11.74 -9.88
CA ASN A 177 -30.33 -12.02 -10.41
C ASN A 177 -30.62 -11.31 -11.73
N LYS A 178 -31.60 -11.85 -12.50
CA LYS A 178 -31.95 -11.40 -13.86
C LYS A 178 -32.54 -9.99 -13.90
N SER A 179 -33.20 -9.53 -12.85
CA SER A 179 -33.81 -8.19 -12.83
C SER A 179 -32.73 -7.09 -12.83
N HIS A 180 -31.67 -7.28 -12.05
CA HIS A 180 -30.52 -6.37 -12.06
C HIS A 180 -29.78 -6.40 -13.41
N VAL A 181 -29.64 -7.59 -14.03
CA VAL A 181 -29.01 -7.72 -15.36
C VAL A 181 -29.78 -6.90 -16.39
N ASN A 182 -31.11 -6.96 -16.40
CA ASN A 182 -31.94 -6.22 -17.36
C ASN A 182 -31.78 -4.68 -17.24
N ASN A 183 -31.65 -4.17 -16.02
CA ASN A 183 -31.42 -2.74 -15.79
C ASN A 183 -30.05 -2.31 -16.32
N ILE A 184 -29.02 -3.10 -16.04
CA ILE A 184 -27.66 -2.86 -16.50
C ILE A 184 -27.57 -2.98 -18.02
N ASP A 185 -28.23 -3.98 -18.63
CA ASP A 185 -28.28 -4.16 -20.07
C ASP A 185 -28.76 -2.89 -20.77
N ASN A 186 -29.88 -2.35 -20.34
CA ASN A 186 -30.46 -1.12 -20.89
C ASN A 186 -29.50 0.09 -20.73
N GLU A 187 -28.77 0.17 -19.62
CA GLU A 187 -27.80 1.24 -19.40
C GLU A 187 -26.61 1.10 -20.33
N VAL A 188 -25.99 -0.08 -20.39
CA VAL A 188 -24.81 -0.37 -21.22
C VAL A 188 -25.13 -0.12 -22.69
N ARG A 189 -26.25 -0.62 -23.19
CA ARG A 189 -26.69 -0.39 -24.58
C ARG A 189 -26.86 1.10 -24.91
N ARG A 190 -27.48 1.89 -24.03
CA ARG A 190 -27.59 3.34 -24.22
C ARG A 190 -26.25 4.02 -24.31
N VAL A 191 -25.32 3.64 -23.47
CA VAL A 191 -23.96 4.22 -23.48
C VAL A 191 -23.23 3.84 -24.76
N LEU A 192 -23.25 2.59 -25.17
CA LEU A 192 -22.62 2.13 -26.43
C LEU A 192 -23.28 2.82 -27.65
N TYR A 193 -24.60 2.95 -27.66
CA TYR A 193 -25.32 3.67 -28.74
C TYR A 193 -24.84 5.13 -28.84
N SER A 194 -24.62 5.81 -27.74
CA SER A 194 -24.15 7.19 -27.70
C SER A 194 -22.80 7.46 -28.34
N ILE A 195 -21.96 6.45 -28.43
CA ILE A 195 -20.62 6.53 -29.05
C ILE A 195 -20.60 6.01 -30.50
N GLY A 196 -21.74 5.60 -31.03
CA GLY A 196 -21.84 5.12 -32.41
C GLY A 196 -21.93 3.60 -32.60
N ILE A 197 -21.86 2.81 -31.51
CA ILE A 197 -22.13 1.36 -31.56
C ILE A 197 -23.64 1.16 -31.67
N LYS A 198 -24.08 0.95 -32.90
CA LYS A 198 -25.51 0.82 -33.23
C LYS A 198 -25.83 -0.60 -33.71
N ASN A 199 -27.09 -0.92 -33.77
CA ASN A 199 -27.59 -2.19 -34.33
C ASN A 199 -27.23 -3.47 -33.52
N ILE A 200 -26.84 -3.34 -32.26
CA ILE A 200 -26.73 -4.52 -31.38
C ILE A 200 -28.12 -5.14 -31.25
N PRO A 201 -28.34 -6.43 -31.56
CA PRO A 201 -29.64 -7.07 -31.45
C PRO A 201 -30.27 -6.89 -30.08
N SER A 202 -31.54 -6.53 -30.02
CA SER A 202 -32.24 -6.26 -28.75
C SER A 202 -32.53 -7.51 -27.92
N ASN A 203 -32.51 -8.67 -28.57
CA ASN A 203 -32.93 -9.96 -27.99
C ASN A 203 -31.77 -10.90 -27.67
N ILE A 204 -30.57 -10.39 -27.44
CA ILE A 204 -29.43 -11.23 -27.00
C ILE A 204 -29.69 -11.74 -25.59
N PRO A 205 -29.78 -13.06 -25.37
CA PRO A 205 -29.85 -13.60 -24.02
C PRO A 205 -28.57 -13.31 -23.23
N ILE A 206 -28.72 -12.89 -21.99
CA ILE A 206 -27.63 -12.72 -21.03
C ILE A 206 -27.85 -13.72 -19.91
N SER A 207 -26.91 -14.64 -19.70
CA SER A 207 -26.93 -15.64 -18.65
C SER A 207 -25.84 -15.40 -17.61
N LEU A 208 -26.21 -15.52 -16.35
CA LEU A 208 -25.25 -15.55 -15.24
C LEU A 208 -24.69 -16.95 -15.09
N VAL A 209 -23.37 -17.07 -15.01
CA VAL A 209 -22.68 -18.32 -14.71
C VAL A 209 -22.04 -18.22 -13.30
N ASN A 210 -21.96 -19.34 -12.58
CA ASN A 210 -21.59 -19.29 -11.17
C ASN A 210 -20.09 -19.50 -10.92
N SER A 211 -19.37 -20.08 -11.88
CA SER A 211 -17.93 -20.32 -11.74
C SER A 211 -17.18 -20.09 -13.05
N MET A 212 -15.87 -19.92 -12.95
CA MET A 212 -14.96 -19.87 -14.10
C MET A 212 -14.94 -21.19 -14.84
N ASP A 213 -14.99 -22.32 -14.12
CA ASP A 213 -15.00 -23.66 -14.71
C ASP A 213 -16.27 -23.86 -15.58
N GLU A 214 -17.43 -23.30 -15.16
CA GLU A 214 -18.66 -23.32 -15.96
C GLU A 214 -18.49 -22.47 -17.24
N LEU A 215 -17.88 -21.28 -17.13
CA LEU A 215 -17.60 -20.42 -18.28
C LEU A 215 -16.64 -21.07 -19.28
N ASP A 216 -15.56 -21.67 -18.80
CA ASP A 216 -14.61 -22.43 -19.63
C ASP A 216 -15.30 -23.61 -20.36
N HIS A 217 -16.22 -24.29 -19.69
CA HIS A 217 -16.98 -25.39 -20.29
C HIS A 217 -17.92 -24.91 -21.41
N ILE A 218 -18.60 -23.77 -21.21
CA ILE A 218 -19.50 -23.17 -22.21
C ILE A 218 -18.72 -22.69 -23.43
N SER A 219 -17.56 -22.09 -23.24
CA SER A 219 -16.73 -21.57 -24.33
C SER A 219 -16.03 -22.66 -25.15
N THR A 220 -15.98 -23.90 -24.64
CA THR A 220 -15.22 -25.03 -25.23
C THR A 220 -13.71 -24.79 -25.31
N ILE A 221 -13.23 -23.66 -24.83
CA ILE A 221 -11.81 -23.30 -24.70
C ILE A 221 -11.53 -22.81 -23.28
N ARG A 222 -10.26 -22.86 -22.88
CA ARG A 222 -9.86 -22.32 -21.60
C ARG A 222 -9.70 -20.82 -21.70
N LEU A 223 -10.60 -20.06 -21.10
CA LEU A 223 -10.62 -18.59 -21.14
C LEU A 223 -9.69 -17.94 -20.11
N GLY A 224 -9.14 -18.70 -19.18
CA GLY A 224 -8.27 -18.18 -18.11
C GLY A 224 -9.05 -17.36 -17.09
N ASN A 225 -8.67 -16.10 -16.90
CA ASN A 225 -9.30 -15.21 -15.93
C ASN A 225 -10.40 -14.31 -16.53
N VAL A 226 -10.96 -14.68 -17.67
CA VAL A 226 -12.03 -13.91 -18.33
C VAL A 226 -13.33 -14.04 -17.54
N ARG A 227 -14.06 -12.95 -17.40
CA ARG A 227 -15.28 -12.87 -16.59
C ARG A 227 -16.57 -12.84 -17.39
N GLY A 228 -16.46 -12.83 -18.72
CA GLY A 228 -17.55 -12.89 -19.69
C GLY A 228 -17.18 -13.71 -20.89
N TYR A 229 -18.18 -14.09 -21.69
CA TYR A 229 -17.98 -14.79 -22.95
C TYR A 229 -19.17 -14.55 -23.89
N THR A 230 -18.89 -14.11 -25.11
CA THR A 230 -19.86 -13.97 -26.19
C THR A 230 -19.83 -15.21 -27.07
N HIS A 231 -20.87 -16.02 -26.99
CA HIS A 231 -21.10 -17.11 -27.92
C HIS A 231 -21.73 -16.56 -29.21
N TYR A 232 -21.11 -16.85 -30.34
CA TYR A 232 -21.59 -16.47 -31.66
C TYR A 232 -21.80 -17.69 -32.53
N ASN A 233 -22.98 -17.83 -33.07
CA ASN A 233 -23.35 -18.90 -33.99
C ASN A 233 -23.93 -18.30 -35.28
N VAL A 234 -23.43 -18.73 -36.43
CA VAL A 234 -23.83 -18.21 -37.72
C VAL A 234 -24.14 -19.36 -38.70
N ASN A 235 -25.32 -19.30 -39.30
CA ASN A 235 -25.70 -20.17 -40.38
C ASN A 235 -25.51 -19.44 -41.72
N THR A 236 -24.80 -20.06 -42.64
CA THR A 236 -24.55 -19.51 -43.99
C THR A 236 -25.16 -20.37 -45.07
N LEU A 237 -25.67 -19.75 -46.11
CA LEU A 237 -26.12 -20.43 -47.35
C LEU A 237 -25.48 -19.73 -48.55
N ALA A 238 -24.79 -20.47 -49.37
CA ALA A 238 -24.06 -19.95 -50.56
C ALA A 238 -23.15 -18.77 -50.20
N GLY A 239 -22.46 -18.83 -49.03
CA GLY A 239 -21.53 -17.79 -48.56
C GLY A 239 -22.22 -16.54 -47.94
N ARG A 240 -23.55 -16.53 -47.86
CA ARG A 240 -24.29 -15.42 -47.23
C ARG A 240 -24.83 -15.83 -45.86
N LYS A 241 -24.67 -14.94 -44.88
CA LYS A 241 -25.28 -15.14 -43.55
C LYS A 241 -26.80 -15.13 -43.66
N ILE A 242 -27.45 -16.19 -43.19
CA ILE A 242 -28.94 -16.32 -43.20
C ILE A 242 -29.50 -16.26 -41.78
N LYS A 243 -28.71 -16.57 -40.77
CA LYS A 243 -29.09 -16.46 -39.37
C LYS A 243 -27.84 -16.23 -38.51
N GLU A 244 -27.93 -15.30 -37.59
CA GLU A 244 -26.93 -15.02 -36.58
C GLU A 244 -27.60 -15.11 -35.21
N ASP A 245 -27.03 -15.88 -34.31
CA ASP A 245 -27.47 -16.02 -32.93
C ASP A 245 -26.34 -15.66 -31.98
N PHE A 246 -26.64 -14.84 -31.00
CA PHE A 246 -25.72 -14.42 -29.96
C PHE A 246 -26.22 -14.84 -28.59
N HIS A 247 -25.32 -15.20 -27.70
CA HIS A 247 -25.61 -15.41 -26.29
C HIS A 247 -24.42 -14.93 -25.46
N ILE A 248 -24.69 -14.03 -24.50
CA ILE A 248 -23.67 -13.50 -23.60
C ILE A 248 -23.74 -14.22 -22.26
N TYR A 249 -22.62 -14.72 -21.80
CA TYR A 249 -22.45 -15.31 -20.47
C TYR A 249 -21.58 -14.39 -19.64
N VAL A 250 -21.99 -14.08 -18.41
CA VAL A 250 -21.25 -13.22 -17.50
C VAL A 250 -21.21 -13.88 -16.13
N LEU A 251 -20.04 -13.82 -15.49
CA LEU A 251 -19.85 -14.37 -14.16
C LEU A 251 -20.76 -13.67 -13.15
N SER A 252 -21.47 -14.46 -12.34
CA SER A 252 -22.31 -13.95 -11.25
C SER A 252 -21.45 -13.40 -10.11
N ASN A 253 -22.06 -12.65 -9.20
CA ASN A 253 -21.38 -12.05 -8.04
C ASN A 253 -20.25 -11.05 -8.38
N LEU A 254 -20.16 -10.57 -9.61
CA LEU A 254 -19.37 -9.39 -9.91
C LEU A 254 -20.03 -8.15 -9.30
N HIS A 255 -19.25 -7.22 -8.78
CA HIS A 255 -19.72 -5.90 -8.41
C HIS A 255 -20.38 -5.23 -9.63
N GLU A 256 -21.49 -4.51 -9.44
CA GLU A 256 -22.26 -3.90 -10.52
C GLU A 256 -21.40 -3.16 -11.54
N LEU A 257 -20.39 -2.40 -11.08
CA LEU A 257 -19.48 -1.66 -11.94
C LEU A 257 -18.62 -2.59 -12.81
N ALA A 258 -18.05 -3.65 -12.22
CA ALA A 258 -17.29 -4.65 -12.96
C ALA A 258 -18.20 -5.41 -13.95
N PHE A 259 -19.44 -5.71 -13.56
CA PHE A 259 -20.42 -6.34 -14.42
C PHE A 259 -20.74 -5.47 -15.65
N LYS A 260 -20.97 -4.17 -15.45
CA LYS A 260 -21.17 -3.20 -16.56
C LYS A 260 -19.98 -3.17 -17.52
N ALA A 261 -18.76 -3.18 -16.96
CA ALA A 261 -17.54 -3.19 -17.77
C ALA A 261 -17.42 -4.47 -18.61
N VAL A 262 -17.63 -5.64 -18.00
CA VAL A 262 -17.63 -6.93 -18.72
C VAL A 262 -18.73 -6.97 -19.77
N LEU A 263 -19.95 -6.59 -19.44
CA LEU A 263 -21.05 -6.61 -20.41
C LEU A 263 -20.81 -5.67 -21.61
N ALA A 264 -20.21 -4.51 -21.39
CA ALA A 264 -19.82 -3.61 -22.47
C ALA A 264 -18.74 -4.23 -23.37
N HIS A 265 -17.78 -4.94 -22.80
CA HIS A 265 -16.76 -5.68 -23.53
C HIS A 265 -17.42 -6.73 -24.44
N GLU A 266 -18.32 -7.54 -23.89
CA GLU A 266 -19.03 -8.60 -24.63
C GLU A 266 -19.89 -8.02 -25.77
N TYR A 267 -20.52 -6.89 -25.56
CA TYR A 267 -21.27 -6.21 -26.63
C TYR A 267 -20.37 -5.69 -27.75
N LEU A 268 -19.13 -5.33 -27.48
CA LEU A 268 -18.21 -4.96 -28.54
C LEU A 268 -17.76 -6.19 -29.35
N HIS A 269 -17.67 -7.40 -28.76
CA HIS A 269 -17.55 -8.63 -29.55
C HIS A 269 -18.75 -8.85 -30.47
N VAL A 270 -19.98 -8.68 -29.98
CA VAL A 270 -21.19 -8.74 -30.84
C VAL A 270 -21.08 -7.77 -32.00
N TYR A 271 -20.70 -6.51 -31.72
CA TYR A 271 -20.53 -5.49 -32.76
C TYR A 271 -19.51 -5.90 -33.81
N LEU A 272 -18.37 -6.46 -33.42
CA LEU A 272 -17.32 -6.94 -34.35
C LEU A 272 -17.84 -8.10 -35.22
N PHE A 273 -18.50 -9.09 -34.62
CA PHE A 273 -19.04 -10.24 -35.34
C PHE A 273 -20.13 -9.87 -36.33
N GLN A 274 -21.03 -8.95 -35.95
CA GLN A 274 -22.10 -8.47 -36.86
C GLN A 274 -21.59 -7.76 -38.09
N ASN A 275 -20.47 -7.06 -37.96
CA ASN A 275 -19.88 -6.28 -39.04
C ASN A 275 -18.77 -7.05 -39.80
N ASP A 276 -18.58 -8.33 -39.48
CA ASP A 276 -17.54 -9.20 -40.13
C ASP A 276 -16.12 -8.57 -40.02
N TYR A 277 -15.81 -7.90 -38.93
CA TYR A 277 -14.47 -7.36 -38.72
C TYR A 277 -13.50 -8.47 -38.31
N ASP A 278 -12.59 -8.82 -39.22
CA ASP A 278 -11.49 -9.81 -38.99
C ASP A 278 -10.26 -9.06 -38.47
N ILE A 279 -10.26 -8.79 -37.16
CA ILE A 279 -9.20 -8.05 -36.48
C ILE A 279 -8.31 -9.03 -35.69
N LYS A 280 -7.00 -8.79 -35.67
CA LYS A 280 -6.05 -9.57 -34.86
C LYS A 280 -6.46 -9.62 -33.41
N SER A 281 -6.17 -10.75 -32.73
CA SER A 281 -6.60 -11.01 -31.36
C SER A 281 -6.29 -9.85 -30.40
N ASP A 282 -5.05 -9.36 -30.41
CA ASP A 282 -4.62 -8.26 -29.51
C ASP A 282 -5.43 -6.96 -29.75
N LEU A 283 -5.70 -6.61 -30.99
CA LEU A 283 -6.49 -5.41 -31.31
C LEU A 283 -7.98 -5.64 -31.07
N ARG A 284 -8.49 -6.87 -31.26
CA ARG A 284 -9.87 -7.24 -30.99
C ARG A 284 -10.19 -7.13 -29.49
N GLU A 285 -9.41 -7.80 -28.65
CA GLU A 285 -9.58 -7.72 -27.20
C GLU A 285 -9.34 -6.29 -26.69
N GLY A 286 -8.31 -5.62 -27.25
CA GLY A 286 -8.05 -4.22 -26.95
C GLY A 286 -9.22 -3.30 -27.29
N PHE A 287 -9.90 -3.49 -28.42
CA PHE A 287 -11.10 -2.74 -28.80
C PHE A 287 -12.27 -3.03 -27.84
N CYS A 288 -12.50 -4.29 -27.51
CA CYS A 288 -13.54 -4.69 -26.57
C CYS A 288 -13.30 -4.10 -25.18
N ASN A 289 -12.05 -4.01 -24.75
CA ASN A 289 -11.67 -3.34 -23.49
C ASN A 289 -11.92 -1.83 -23.48
N LEU A 290 -12.04 -1.16 -24.62
CA LEU A 290 -12.54 0.22 -24.67
C LEU A 290 -13.97 0.34 -24.18
N GLY A 291 -14.81 -0.69 -24.36
CA GLY A 291 -16.14 -0.78 -23.78
C GLY A 291 -16.09 -0.82 -22.24
N SER A 292 -15.22 -1.66 -21.68
CA SER A 292 -14.97 -1.70 -20.24
C SER A 292 -14.51 -0.33 -19.70
N GLN A 293 -13.50 0.26 -20.34
CA GLN A 293 -13.00 1.59 -19.98
C GLN A 293 -14.10 2.66 -20.02
N LEU A 294 -14.94 2.63 -21.04
CA LEU A 294 -16.03 3.59 -21.18
C LEU A 294 -17.00 3.54 -19.99
N MET A 295 -17.35 2.34 -19.53
CA MET A 295 -18.22 2.17 -18.36
C MET A 295 -17.54 2.61 -17.08
N LEU A 296 -16.26 2.25 -16.88
CA LEU A 296 -15.48 2.64 -15.70
C LEU A 296 -15.24 4.15 -15.62
N LYS A 297 -14.90 4.80 -16.72
CA LYS A 297 -14.70 6.28 -16.76
C LYS A 297 -15.96 7.10 -16.46
N ARG A 298 -17.14 6.52 -16.54
CA ARG A 298 -18.41 7.17 -16.19
C ARG A 298 -18.70 7.16 -14.68
N ASP A 299 -18.05 6.27 -13.96
CA ASP A 299 -18.15 6.15 -12.50
C ASP A 299 -16.89 6.76 -11.88
N ASN A 300 -17.02 7.79 -11.05
CA ASN A 300 -15.89 8.47 -10.43
C ASN A 300 -15.51 7.89 -9.05
N SER A 301 -15.86 6.63 -8.78
CA SER A 301 -15.54 5.98 -7.52
C SER A 301 -14.07 5.54 -7.44
N VAL A 302 -13.58 5.34 -6.22
CA VAL A 302 -12.23 4.76 -6.02
C VAL A 302 -12.16 3.35 -6.63
N LEU A 303 -13.27 2.58 -6.64
CA LEU A 303 -13.31 1.27 -7.27
C LEU A 303 -13.14 1.37 -8.80
N SER A 304 -13.76 2.36 -9.44
CA SER A 304 -13.59 2.55 -10.89
C SER A 304 -12.14 2.89 -11.25
N ASN A 305 -11.51 3.74 -10.45
CA ASN A 305 -10.09 4.08 -10.65
C ASN A 305 -9.20 2.85 -10.46
N TYR A 306 -9.43 2.06 -9.40
CA TYR A 306 -8.70 0.80 -9.17
C TYR A 306 -8.82 -0.16 -10.38
N LEU A 307 -10.04 -0.35 -10.90
CA LEU A 307 -10.28 -1.24 -12.04
C LEU A 307 -9.63 -0.69 -13.33
N LEU A 308 -9.68 0.62 -13.54
CA LEU A 308 -9.01 1.27 -14.66
C LEU A 308 -7.49 1.14 -14.57
N ASP A 309 -6.90 1.44 -13.43
CA ASP A 309 -5.46 1.32 -13.22
C ASP A 309 -5.01 -0.13 -13.45
N SER A 310 -5.77 -1.12 -12.97
CA SER A 310 -5.50 -2.53 -13.22
C SER A 310 -5.54 -2.91 -14.71
N MET A 311 -6.39 -2.24 -15.53
CA MET A 311 -6.39 -2.45 -16.98
C MET A 311 -5.14 -1.85 -17.64
N TYR A 312 -4.70 -0.67 -17.19
CA TYR A 312 -3.51 0.00 -17.72
C TYR A 312 -2.20 -0.69 -17.30
N GLU A 313 -2.17 -1.31 -16.13
CA GLU A 313 -1.01 -2.02 -15.59
C GLU A 313 -0.90 -3.48 -16.05
N SER A 314 -1.88 -3.98 -16.80
CA SER A 314 -1.89 -5.37 -17.28
C SER A 314 -0.82 -5.61 -18.33
N ASP A 315 0.04 -6.60 -18.08
CA ASP A 315 1.07 -7.07 -19.03
C ASP A 315 0.54 -8.08 -20.06
N ASP A 316 -0.73 -8.47 -19.96
CA ASP A 316 -1.36 -9.41 -20.89
C ASP A 316 -1.25 -8.91 -22.34
N PRO A 317 -0.81 -9.73 -23.29
CA PRO A 317 -0.61 -9.32 -24.68
C PRO A 317 -1.89 -8.79 -25.35
N ASP A 318 -3.01 -9.44 -25.13
CA ASP A 318 -4.28 -9.15 -25.77
C ASP A 318 -5.09 -8.14 -24.94
N TYR A 319 -5.37 -8.46 -23.66
CA TYR A 319 -6.21 -7.64 -22.80
C TYR A 319 -5.52 -6.38 -22.26
N GLY A 320 -4.19 -6.41 -22.04
CA GLY A 320 -3.43 -5.25 -21.53
C GLY A 320 -2.79 -4.45 -22.67
N LYS A 321 -1.81 -5.04 -23.37
CA LYS A 321 -1.07 -4.32 -24.43
C LYS A 321 -1.95 -3.97 -25.62
N GLY A 322 -2.88 -4.85 -26.00
CA GLY A 322 -3.88 -4.57 -27.02
C GLY A 322 -4.77 -3.38 -26.63
N PHE A 323 -5.23 -3.34 -25.38
CA PHE A 323 -6.00 -2.21 -24.83
C PHE A 323 -5.24 -0.89 -24.92
N ILE A 324 -3.96 -0.85 -24.51
CA ILE A 324 -3.14 0.38 -24.58
C ILE A 324 -3.04 0.89 -26.03
N LYS A 325 -2.83 -0.01 -27.01
CA LYS A 325 -2.80 0.35 -28.44
C LYS A 325 -4.13 0.97 -28.88
N MET A 326 -5.24 0.29 -28.61
CA MET A 326 -6.58 0.73 -29.03
C MET A 326 -6.99 2.03 -28.31
N ASN A 327 -6.68 2.18 -27.02
CA ASN A 327 -6.91 3.42 -26.28
C ASN A 327 -6.13 4.60 -26.89
N SER A 328 -4.85 4.41 -27.23
CA SER A 328 -4.06 5.45 -27.92
C SER A 328 -4.68 5.86 -29.26
N MET A 329 -5.25 4.91 -29.99
CA MET A 329 -5.96 5.21 -31.24
C MET A 329 -7.27 5.99 -30.97
N LEU A 330 -8.02 5.59 -29.95
CA LEU A 330 -9.24 6.27 -29.53
C LEU A 330 -8.97 7.72 -29.11
N GLU A 331 -7.95 7.95 -28.29
CA GLU A 331 -7.57 9.29 -27.81
C GLU A 331 -7.17 10.23 -28.94
N LYS A 332 -6.45 9.69 -29.95
CA LYS A 332 -6.04 10.48 -31.12
C LYS A 332 -7.15 10.76 -32.12
N LYS A 333 -8.10 9.84 -32.28
CA LYS A 333 -9.08 9.88 -33.38
C LYS A 333 -10.51 10.14 -32.94
N GLY A 334 -10.86 9.84 -31.68
CA GLY A 334 -12.22 9.78 -31.19
C GLY A 334 -13.01 8.57 -31.73
N TRP A 335 -14.16 8.28 -31.11
CA TRP A 335 -14.98 7.11 -31.42
C TRP A 335 -15.38 7.01 -32.90
N ASN A 336 -15.95 8.08 -33.47
CA ASN A 336 -16.45 8.05 -34.83
C ASN A 336 -15.38 7.63 -35.85
N LYS A 337 -14.19 8.19 -35.73
CA LYS A 337 -13.10 7.88 -36.65
C LYS A 337 -12.50 6.49 -36.40
N LEU A 338 -12.39 6.09 -35.12
CA LEU A 338 -11.93 4.76 -34.76
C LEU A 338 -12.84 3.68 -35.34
N LEU A 339 -14.17 3.81 -35.19
CA LEU A 339 -15.14 2.85 -35.74
C LEU A 339 -15.05 2.73 -37.25
N ASN A 340 -14.86 3.85 -37.96
CA ASN A 340 -14.67 3.83 -39.43
C ASN A 340 -13.33 3.19 -39.84
N ASP A 341 -12.33 3.21 -39.00
CA ASP A 341 -11.01 2.65 -39.30
C ASP A 341 -10.92 1.15 -38.95
N LEU A 342 -11.87 0.57 -38.20
CA LEU A 342 -11.83 -0.87 -37.82
C LEU A 342 -11.71 -1.80 -39.03
N VAL A 343 -12.32 -1.45 -40.14
CA VAL A 343 -12.25 -2.24 -41.40
C VAL A 343 -10.83 -2.32 -41.98
N LYS A 344 -9.91 -1.51 -41.51
CA LYS A 344 -8.51 -1.43 -41.98
C LYS A 344 -7.52 -2.08 -41.03
N LEU A 345 -7.97 -2.53 -39.85
CA LEU A 345 -7.14 -3.16 -38.83
C LEU A 345 -7.05 -4.67 -39.05
#